data_4f4ea30bf1433ba8862f3d003d960663
#
_entry.id   4f4ea30bf1433ba8862f3d003d960663
#
_cell.length_a   1.000
_cell.length_b   1.000
_cell.length_c   1.000
_cell.angle_alpha   90.00
_cell.angle_beta   90.00
_cell.angle_gamma   90.00
#
_symmetry.space_group_name_H-M   'P 1'
#
loop_
_entity.id
_entity.type
_entity.pdbx_description
1 polymer ?
#
loop_
_entity_poly.entity_id
_entity_poly.type
_entity_poly.pdbx_seq_one_letter_code
_entity_poly.pdbx_strand_id
1 'polypeptide(L)'
;MGKHLNLTPWLPGIDWSVKASNHSRDFNRSVANLLFMRGHEVDTAAAASAAHTAGLTDPYLYATWMPRDATFSTWSHARCFAGYEKSSALLSNSQSSARSLDAITHKAWSMFSARAYLHHYARHGFGSDDFMDSFASIEQVISSYKSL
;
A
#
# COMPACT_ATOMS: atom_id res chain seq x y z
N MET A 1 -22.86 18.50 -2.76
CA MET A 1 -22.78 18.13 -1.33
C MET A 1 -22.20 16.74 -1.26
N GLY A 2 -20.88 16.63 -1.21
CA GLY A 2 -20.16 15.35 -1.18
C GLY A 2 -20.19 14.77 0.24
N LYS A 3 -20.77 13.58 0.39
CA LYS A 3 -20.69 12.84 1.66
C LYS A 3 -19.30 12.22 1.72
N HIS A 4 -18.45 12.74 2.61
CA HIS A 4 -17.21 12.08 2.99
C HIS A 4 -17.56 10.75 3.68
N LEU A 5 -17.12 9.64 3.09
CA LEU A 5 -17.07 8.34 3.74
C LEU A 5 -15.94 8.42 4.79
N ASN A 6 -16.32 8.63 6.05
CA ASN A 6 -15.41 8.47 7.18
C ASN A 6 -15.12 6.97 7.36
N LEU A 7 -14.05 6.50 6.76
CA LEU A 7 -13.45 5.23 7.11
C LEU A 7 -12.67 5.45 8.40
N THR A 8 -13.27 5.13 9.55
CA THR A 8 -12.56 5.15 10.84
C THR A 8 -11.41 4.13 10.78
N PRO A 9 -10.17 4.55 11.03
CA PRO A 9 -9.03 3.65 10.97
C PRO A 9 -9.09 2.66 12.14
N TRP A 10 -8.91 1.38 11.84
CA TRP A 10 -8.86 0.28 12.81
C TRP A 10 -7.60 0.29 13.68
N LEU A 11 -6.64 1.15 13.41
CA LEU A 11 -5.41 1.29 14.19
C LEU A 11 -5.25 2.76 14.59
N PRO A 12 -5.29 3.08 15.89
CA PRO A 12 -5.03 4.43 16.37
C PRO A 12 -3.56 4.79 16.07
N GLY A 13 -3.36 5.89 15.36
CA GLY A 13 -2.04 6.45 15.08
C GLY A 13 -1.57 6.38 13.63
N ILE A 14 -2.34 5.76 12.72
CA ILE A 14 -2.05 5.81 11.29
C ILE A 14 -3.02 6.78 10.62
N ASP A 15 -2.51 7.90 10.14
CA ASP A 15 -3.29 8.85 9.34
C ASP A 15 -3.38 8.33 7.89
N TRP A 16 -4.54 7.74 7.56
CA TRP A 16 -4.86 7.25 6.23
C TRP A 16 -5.41 8.35 5.30
N SER A 17 -5.50 9.58 5.79
CA SER A 17 -5.97 10.68 4.95
C SER A 17 -4.88 11.01 3.92
N VAL A 18 -5.11 10.64 2.68
CA VAL A 18 -4.38 11.18 1.53
C VAL A 18 -4.84 12.63 1.37
N LYS A 19 -4.16 13.56 2.02
CA LYS A 19 -4.29 14.96 1.69
C LYS A 19 -3.69 15.12 0.30
N ALA A 20 -4.54 15.29 -0.70
CA ALA A 20 -4.13 15.82 -1.98
C ALA A 20 -3.53 17.21 -1.72
N SER A 21 -2.22 17.27 -1.52
CA SER A 21 -1.53 18.54 -1.43
C SER A 21 -1.51 19.11 -2.84
N ASN A 22 -2.00 20.35 -2.99
CA ASN A 22 -2.00 21.11 -4.23
C ASN A 22 -0.58 21.44 -4.76
N HIS A 23 0.45 20.74 -4.28
CA HIS A 23 1.82 20.88 -4.76
C HIS A 23 2.15 19.71 -5.69
N SER A 24 2.06 19.97 -6.93
CA SER A 24 2.09 19.21 -8.16
C SER A 24 3.34 18.35 -8.44
N ARG A 25 4.04 17.79 -7.46
CA ARG A 25 5.24 16.98 -7.72
C ARG A 25 5.35 15.66 -6.95
N ASP A 26 4.51 15.42 -5.95
CA ASP A 26 4.52 14.16 -5.19
C ASP A 26 3.27 13.32 -5.50
N PHE A 27 3.08 13.02 -6.78
CA PHE A 27 2.02 12.13 -7.19
C PHE A 27 2.49 10.69 -6.96
N ASN A 28 1.84 10.01 -6.01
CA ASN A 28 2.10 8.59 -5.74
C ASN A 28 1.62 7.74 -6.91
N ARG A 29 2.54 7.17 -7.65
CA ARG A 29 2.23 6.21 -8.71
C ARG A 29 2.01 4.83 -8.14
N SER A 30 1.10 4.11 -8.78
CA SER A 30 0.83 2.70 -8.51
C SER A 30 1.42 1.82 -9.60
N VAL A 31 1.81 0.62 -9.24
CA VAL A 31 2.14 -0.45 -10.19
C VAL A 31 0.86 -1.18 -10.58
N ALA A 32 0.07 -1.57 -9.58
CA ALA A 32 -1.20 -2.25 -9.80
C ALA A 32 -2.15 -2.03 -8.61
N ASN A 33 -3.44 -2.07 -8.89
CA ASN A 33 -4.49 -2.01 -7.89
C ASN A 33 -5.49 -3.15 -8.08
N LEU A 34 -5.91 -3.77 -6.99
CA LEU A 34 -6.92 -4.82 -6.98
C LEU A 34 -8.04 -4.45 -6.01
N LEU A 35 -9.26 -4.33 -6.54
CA LEU A 35 -10.46 -4.08 -5.75
C LEU A 35 -11.16 -5.39 -5.43
N PHE A 36 -11.23 -5.74 -4.15
CA PHE A 36 -12.00 -6.85 -3.65
C PHE A 36 -13.38 -6.38 -3.20
N MET A 37 -14.42 -7.07 -3.65
CA MET A 37 -15.81 -6.83 -3.24
C MET A 37 -16.42 -8.12 -2.73
N ARG A 38 -17.13 -8.07 -1.59
CA ARG A 38 -17.78 -9.22 -0.99
C ARG A 38 -19.19 -8.86 -0.52
N GLY A 39 -20.12 -9.82 -0.68
CA GLY A 39 -21.48 -9.67 -0.17
C GLY A 39 -22.55 -9.93 -1.21
N HIS A 40 -23.81 -9.67 -0.83
CA HIS A 40 -24.94 -9.84 -1.72
C HIS A 40 -24.94 -8.84 -2.87
N GLU A 41 -25.25 -9.30 -4.07
CA GLU A 41 -25.39 -8.44 -5.28
C GLU A 41 -24.16 -7.56 -5.58
N VAL A 42 -22.96 -8.03 -5.25
CA VAL A 42 -21.72 -7.24 -5.50
C VAL A 42 -21.44 -7.06 -6.99
N ASP A 43 -21.90 -7.96 -7.85
CA ASP A 43 -21.69 -7.85 -9.30
C ASP A 43 -22.50 -6.70 -9.90
N THR A 44 -23.73 -6.49 -9.43
CA THR A 44 -24.56 -5.33 -9.81
C THR A 44 -24.02 -4.04 -9.18
N ALA A 45 -23.54 -4.11 -7.94
CA ALA A 45 -22.87 -2.99 -7.29
C ALA A 45 -21.55 -2.64 -7.98
N ALA A 46 -20.82 -3.61 -8.52
CA ALA A 46 -19.62 -3.37 -9.33
C ALA A 46 -19.92 -2.59 -10.59
N ALA A 47 -21.01 -2.92 -11.31
CA ALA A 47 -21.45 -2.17 -12.47
C ALA A 47 -21.89 -0.74 -12.11
N ALA A 48 -22.62 -0.57 -11.00
CA ALA A 48 -23.01 0.76 -10.50
C ALA A 48 -21.83 1.56 -9.95
N SER A 49 -20.77 0.88 -9.48
CA SER A 49 -19.52 1.46 -8.96
C SER A 49 -18.55 1.87 -10.06
N ALA A 50 -18.79 1.54 -11.31
CA ALA A 50 -17.88 1.90 -12.41
C ALA A 50 -17.58 3.40 -12.48
N ALA A 51 -18.57 4.25 -12.18
CA ALA A 51 -18.37 5.69 -12.09
C ALA A 51 -17.46 6.09 -10.91
N HIS A 52 -17.48 5.36 -9.79
CA HIS A 52 -16.64 5.61 -8.61
C HIS A 52 -15.25 5.01 -8.76
N THR A 53 -15.08 3.98 -9.58
CA THR A 53 -13.79 3.37 -9.89
C THR A 53 -13.08 4.03 -11.07
N ALA A 54 -13.75 4.95 -11.79
CA ALA A 54 -13.17 5.68 -12.91
C ALA A 54 -11.84 6.36 -12.55
N GLY A 55 -11.72 6.89 -11.32
CA GLY A 55 -10.47 7.44 -10.80
C GLY A 55 -9.37 6.39 -10.61
N LEU A 56 -9.70 5.12 -10.36
CA LEU A 56 -8.73 4.04 -10.19
C LEU A 56 -8.26 3.43 -11.51
N THR A 57 -8.98 3.69 -12.59
CA THR A 57 -8.62 3.25 -13.95
C THR A 57 -7.85 4.31 -14.74
N ASP A 58 -7.62 5.50 -14.14
CA ASP A 58 -6.89 6.58 -14.78
C ASP A 58 -5.44 6.14 -15.07
N PRO A 59 -5.00 6.12 -16.32
CA PRO A 59 -3.64 5.73 -16.69
C PRO A 59 -2.55 6.56 -16.01
N TYR A 60 -2.83 7.80 -15.64
CA TYR A 60 -1.86 8.69 -14.96
C TYR A 60 -1.52 8.25 -13.54
N LEU A 61 -2.38 7.41 -12.92
CA LEU A 61 -2.10 6.83 -11.60
C LEU A 61 -1.00 5.77 -11.63
N TYR A 62 -0.70 5.22 -12.79
CA TYR A 62 0.14 4.04 -12.91
C TYR A 62 1.50 4.33 -13.51
N ALA A 63 2.45 3.44 -13.21
CA ALA A 63 3.75 3.46 -13.85
C ALA A 63 3.61 3.31 -15.37
N THR A 64 4.31 4.14 -16.13
CA THR A 64 4.14 4.25 -17.59
C THR A 64 4.51 2.98 -18.37
N TRP A 65 5.34 2.12 -17.77
CA TRP A 65 5.81 0.86 -18.35
C TRP A 65 4.83 -0.31 -18.11
N MET A 66 3.82 -0.13 -17.24
CA MET A 66 2.83 -1.18 -16.98
C MET A 66 1.80 -1.28 -18.11
N PRO A 67 1.48 -2.49 -18.59
CA PRO A 67 0.37 -2.72 -19.50
C PRO A 67 -0.97 -2.30 -18.85
N ARG A 68 -1.83 -1.62 -19.60
CA ARG A 68 -3.08 -1.05 -19.08
C ARG A 68 -4.04 -2.09 -18.52
N ASP A 69 -4.07 -3.27 -19.10
CA ASP A 69 -4.89 -4.41 -18.68
C ASP A 69 -4.42 -5.05 -17.37
N ALA A 70 -3.17 -4.80 -16.97
CA ALA A 70 -2.58 -5.31 -15.74
C ALA A 70 -2.60 -4.30 -14.58
N THR A 71 -3.03 -3.04 -14.82
CA THR A 71 -2.96 -1.96 -13.82
C THR A 71 -4.06 -2.01 -12.79
N PHE A 72 -5.30 -2.35 -13.20
CA PHE A 72 -6.46 -2.40 -12.32
C PHE A 72 -7.28 -3.65 -12.58
N SER A 73 -7.61 -4.35 -11.53
CA SER A 73 -8.49 -5.50 -11.59
C SER A 73 -9.52 -5.49 -10.45
N THR A 74 -10.63 -6.16 -10.67
CA THR A 74 -11.68 -6.33 -9.67
C THR A 74 -11.92 -7.80 -9.41
N TRP A 75 -12.20 -8.14 -8.17
CA TRP A 75 -12.60 -9.47 -7.78
C TRP A 75 -13.84 -9.38 -6.90
N SER A 76 -14.86 -10.18 -7.20
CA SER A 76 -16.12 -10.23 -6.45
C SER A 76 -16.41 -11.61 -5.91
N HIS A 77 -17.08 -11.68 -4.78
CA HIS A 77 -17.54 -12.93 -4.19
C HIS A 77 -18.80 -12.70 -3.36
N ALA A 78 -19.81 -13.56 -3.56
CA ALA A 78 -21.13 -13.44 -2.90
C ALA A 78 -21.11 -13.68 -1.38
N ARG A 79 -20.03 -14.29 -0.84
CA ARG A 79 -19.92 -14.57 0.60
C ARG A 79 -19.64 -13.31 1.39
N CYS A 80 -20.51 -13.00 2.35
CA CYS A 80 -20.32 -11.90 3.30
C CYS A 80 -19.06 -12.09 4.15
N PHE A 81 -18.48 -10.99 4.63
CA PHE A 81 -17.31 -10.97 5.49
C PHE A 81 -17.64 -10.31 6.83
N ALA A 82 -17.26 -10.95 7.94
CA ALA A 82 -17.41 -10.43 9.31
C ALA A 82 -18.83 -9.94 9.66
N GLY A 83 -19.87 -10.54 9.08
CA GLY A 83 -21.27 -10.16 9.34
C GLY A 83 -21.75 -8.91 8.59
N TYR A 84 -20.91 -8.29 7.76
CA TYR A 84 -21.32 -7.17 6.92
C TYR A 84 -22.02 -7.67 5.66
N GLU A 85 -23.13 -7.05 5.31
CA GLU A 85 -23.89 -7.36 4.10
C GLU A 85 -23.05 -7.17 2.83
N LYS A 86 -22.28 -6.07 2.79
CA LYS A 86 -21.35 -5.73 1.70
C LYS A 86 -20.06 -5.19 2.29
N SER A 87 -18.94 -5.57 1.71
CA SER A 87 -17.62 -5.05 2.07
C SER A 87 -16.75 -4.89 0.83
N SER A 88 -15.87 -3.88 0.85
CA SER A 88 -14.87 -3.68 -0.20
C SER A 88 -13.51 -3.42 0.42
N ALA A 89 -12.46 -3.85 -0.26
CA ALA A 89 -11.07 -3.58 0.11
C ALA A 89 -10.25 -3.31 -1.15
N LEU A 90 -9.43 -2.26 -1.11
CA LEU A 90 -8.49 -1.94 -2.18
C LEU A 90 -7.09 -2.38 -1.75
N LEU A 91 -6.50 -3.30 -2.51
CA LEU A 91 -5.10 -3.66 -2.40
C LEU A 91 -4.33 -2.87 -3.44
N SER A 92 -3.44 -2.00 -2.99
CA SER A 92 -2.65 -1.11 -3.85
C SER A 92 -1.17 -1.40 -3.71
N ASN A 93 -0.51 -1.67 -4.84
CA ASN A 93 0.93 -1.68 -4.95
C ASN A 93 1.39 -0.32 -5.47
N SER A 94 1.87 0.54 -4.59
CA SER A 94 2.15 1.94 -4.91
C SER A 94 3.34 2.52 -4.13
N GLN A 95 3.81 3.67 -4.55
CA GLN A 95 4.87 4.44 -3.89
C GLN A 95 4.53 4.85 -2.45
N SER A 96 3.25 4.83 -2.06
CA SER A 96 2.82 5.32 -0.75
C SER A 96 3.49 4.61 0.43
N SER A 97 3.83 3.32 0.28
CA SER A 97 4.51 2.52 1.31
C SER A 97 6.01 2.81 1.42
N ALA A 98 6.65 3.36 0.39
CA ALA A 98 8.09 3.61 0.36
C ALA A 98 8.53 4.55 1.50
N ARG A 99 7.75 5.60 1.78
CA ARG A 99 8.05 6.56 2.85
C ARG A 99 8.04 5.91 4.24
N SER A 100 7.08 5.02 4.50
CA SER A 100 7.00 4.32 5.78
C SER A 100 8.13 3.31 5.94
N LEU A 101 8.47 2.58 4.87
CA LEU A 101 9.61 1.67 4.85
C LEU A 101 10.92 2.41 5.08
N ASP A 102 11.14 3.55 4.42
CA ASP A 102 12.32 4.41 4.57
C ASP A 102 12.49 4.84 6.05
N ALA A 103 11.42 5.32 6.67
CA ALA A 103 11.44 5.73 8.07
C ALA A 103 11.78 4.57 9.03
N ILE A 104 11.21 3.38 8.79
CA ILE A 104 11.48 2.18 9.59
C ILE A 104 12.93 1.73 9.40
N THR A 105 13.42 1.69 8.16
CA THR A 105 14.79 1.29 7.81
C THR A 105 15.80 2.24 8.45
N HIS A 106 15.55 3.54 8.39
CA HIS A 106 16.43 4.55 9.03
C HIS A 106 16.50 4.38 10.55
N LYS A 107 15.36 4.11 11.19
CA LYS A 107 15.32 3.82 12.63
C LYS A 107 16.07 2.53 12.97
N ALA A 108 15.86 1.47 12.18
CA ALA A 108 16.55 0.20 12.37
C ALA A 108 18.06 0.34 12.19
N TRP A 109 18.51 1.10 11.18
CA TRP A 109 19.92 1.43 10.96
C TRP A 109 20.53 2.16 12.14
N SER A 110 19.83 3.16 12.70
CA SER A 110 20.29 3.87 13.90
C SER A 110 20.50 2.94 15.09
N MET A 111 19.60 1.98 15.31
CA MET A 111 19.72 0.97 16.36
C MET A 111 20.89 0.01 16.09
N PHE A 112 21.04 -0.44 14.85
CA PHE A 112 22.15 -1.30 14.42
C PHE A 112 23.51 -0.61 14.63
N SER A 113 23.65 0.64 14.20
CA SER A 113 24.87 1.44 14.36
C SER A 113 25.25 1.65 15.84
N ALA A 114 24.24 1.77 16.71
CA ALA A 114 24.42 1.83 18.16
C ALA A 114 24.67 0.45 18.80
N ARG A 115 24.74 -0.63 18.00
CA ARG A 115 24.85 -2.03 18.46
C ARG A 115 23.76 -2.46 19.43
N ALA A 116 22.58 -1.82 19.34
CA ALA A 116 21.46 -2.10 20.22
C ALA A 116 20.89 -3.50 19.92
N TYR A 117 20.77 -4.32 20.95
CA TYR A 117 20.14 -5.64 20.91
C TYR A 117 20.80 -6.69 19.99
N LEU A 118 21.93 -6.42 19.35
CA LEU A 118 22.58 -7.37 18.43
C LEU A 118 22.92 -8.70 19.09
N HIS A 119 23.25 -8.70 20.40
CA HIS A 119 23.52 -9.92 21.16
C HIS A 119 22.30 -10.87 21.25
N HIS A 120 21.09 -10.36 21.18
CA HIS A 120 19.88 -11.21 21.13
C HIS A 120 19.77 -11.93 19.79
N TYR A 121 20.04 -11.26 18.70
CA TYR A 121 20.03 -11.84 17.36
C TYR A 121 21.17 -12.84 17.17
N ALA A 122 22.34 -12.55 17.68
CA ALA A 122 23.50 -13.46 17.61
C ALA A 122 23.25 -14.81 18.26
N ARG A 123 22.41 -14.89 19.31
CA ARG A 123 21.98 -16.16 19.91
C ARG A 123 21.19 -17.05 18.96
N HIS A 124 20.60 -16.48 17.92
CA HIS A 124 19.82 -17.17 16.92
C HIS A 124 20.57 -17.31 15.58
N GLY A 125 21.89 -17.04 15.58
CA GLY A 125 22.73 -17.19 14.41
C GLY A 125 22.74 -16.02 13.44
N PHE A 126 22.09 -14.88 13.77
CA PHE A 126 22.10 -13.69 12.94
C PHE A 126 23.31 -12.81 13.30
N GLY A 127 24.20 -12.61 12.33
CA GLY A 127 25.37 -11.77 12.43
C GLY A 127 25.21 -10.38 11.84
N SER A 128 26.27 -9.59 11.90
CA SER A 128 26.27 -8.23 11.31
C SER A 128 26.06 -8.26 9.82
N ASP A 129 26.55 -9.27 9.12
CA ASP A 129 26.46 -9.39 7.66
C ASP A 129 25.02 -9.62 7.23
N ASP A 130 24.23 -10.43 7.98
CA ASP A 130 22.80 -10.65 7.71
C ASP A 130 22.00 -9.35 7.80
N PHE A 131 22.36 -8.47 8.76
CA PHE A 131 21.74 -7.15 8.87
C PHE A 131 22.11 -6.25 7.69
N MET A 132 23.38 -6.24 7.27
CA MET A 132 23.84 -5.44 6.14
C MET A 132 23.14 -5.86 4.84
N ASP A 133 23.03 -7.16 4.58
CA ASP A 133 22.31 -7.71 3.43
C ASP A 133 20.82 -7.35 3.45
N SER A 134 20.21 -7.42 4.62
CA SER A 134 18.81 -7.02 4.80
C SER A 134 18.59 -5.53 4.54
N PHE A 135 19.46 -4.66 5.04
CA PHE A 135 19.41 -3.23 4.77
C PHE A 135 19.59 -2.93 3.28
N ALA A 136 20.58 -3.54 2.64
CA ALA A 136 20.81 -3.38 1.20
C ALA A 136 19.58 -3.78 0.37
N SER A 137 18.94 -4.90 0.72
CA SER A 137 17.74 -5.39 0.04
C SER A 137 16.56 -4.41 0.20
N ILE A 138 16.32 -3.90 1.41
CA ILE A 138 15.22 -2.95 1.66
C ILE A 138 15.48 -1.62 0.96
N GLU A 139 16.71 -1.11 1.01
CA GLU A 139 17.12 0.14 0.32
C GLU A 139 16.90 0.03 -1.20
N GLN A 140 17.22 -1.12 -1.79
CA GLN A 140 16.98 -1.38 -3.20
C GLN A 140 15.48 -1.32 -3.54
N VAL A 141 14.63 -1.93 -2.69
CA VAL A 141 13.16 -1.87 -2.86
C VAL A 141 12.66 -0.43 -2.75
N ILE A 142 13.08 0.30 -1.72
CA ILE A 142 12.69 1.71 -1.52
C ILE A 142 13.09 2.57 -2.72
N SER A 143 14.33 2.41 -3.22
CA SER A 143 14.84 3.11 -4.39
C SER A 143 14.01 2.80 -5.64
N SER A 144 13.67 1.53 -5.85
CA SER A 144 12.84 1.10 -6.97
C SER A 144 11.45 1.75 -6.96
N TYR A 145 10.82 1.84 -5.78
CA TYR A 145 9.53 2.54 -5.64
C TYR A 145 9.64 4.05 -5.78
N LYS A 146 10.72 4.67 -5.31
CA LYS A 146 10.96 6.12 -5.48
C LYS A 146 11.18 6.52 -6.93
N SER A 147 11.59 5.57 -7.78
CA SER A 147 11.87 5.81 -9.21
C SER A 147 10.66 5.57 -10.13
N LEU A 148 9.49 5.13 -9.61
CA LEU A 148 8.25 4.98 -10.40
C LEU A 148 7.74 6.38 -10.93
#